data_1147986c41ba44cad59752b22ffbfbc2
#
_entry.id   1147986c41ba44cad59752b22ffbfbc2
#
_cell.length_a   1.000
_cell.length_b   1.000
_cell.length_c   1.000
_cell.angle_alpha   90.00
_cell.angle_beta   90.00
_cell.angle_gamma   90.00
#
_symmetry.space_group_name_H-M   'P 1'
#
loop_
_entity.id
_entity.type
_entity.pdbx_description
1 polymer ?
#
loop_
_entity_poly.entity_id
_entity_poly.type
_entity_poly.pdbx_seq_one_letter_code
_entity_poly.pdbx_strand_id
1 'polypeptide(L)'
;MKRKSYLKWSWVFMVLFIMLSILDIRFGLLGIICMTVPLYHALRGRGKIHCSHYCPRGSLLGNFLKNISLGNNLPPYMKRKTVKNALLTFMVVMFSISLVRAGLNVERIAFAVFRMMMASLAVGVIMGVVFKPRSWCQICPMGHATSLLK
;
A
#
# COMPACT_ATOMS: atom_id res chain seq x y z
N MET A 1 -25.46 -6.76 -5.92
CA MET A 1 -25.04 -5.62 -6.77
C MET A 1 -23.57 -5.75 -7.10
N LYS A 2 -23.18 -5.96 -8.38
CA LYS A 2 -21.77 -5.94 -8.83
C LYS A 2 -21.27 -4.51 -8.74
N ARG A 3 -20.42 -4.20 -7.75
CA ARG A 3 -19.80 -2.88 -7.63
C ARG A 3 -18.79 -2.69 -8.76
N LYS A 4 -18.88 -1.57 -9.47
CA LYS A 4 -17.93 -1.21 -10.52
C LYS A 4 -16.53 -1.10 -9.90
N SER A 5 -15.56 -1.81 -10.48
CA SER A 5 -14.16 -1.76 -10.03
C SER A 5 -13.44 -0.63 -10.77
N TYR A 6 -12.95 0.36 -10.04
CA TYR A 6 -12.19 1.48 -10.57
C TYR A 6 -10.69 1.19 -10.71
N LEU A 7 -10.29 -0.06 -10.52
CA LEU A 7 -8.88 -0.49 -10.60
C LEU A 7 -8.21 -0.20 -11.95
N LYS A 8 -8.98 -0.08 -13.04
CA LYS A 8 -8.40 0.27 -14.35
C LYS A 8 -7.82 1.69 -14.38
N TRP A 9 -8.38 2.62 -13.60
CA TRP A 9 -8.00 4.04 -13.58
C TRP A 9 -7.21 4.45 -12.32
N SER A 10 -7.31 3.67 -11.25
CA SER A 10 -6.69 4.02 -9.97
C SER A 10 -5.16 4.10 -10.03
N TRP A 11 -4.50 3.46 -10.99
CA TRP A 11 -3.05 3.55 -11.14
C TRP A 11 -2.59 4.98 -11.52
N VAL A 12 -3.44 5.76 -12.20
CA VAL A 12 -3.15 7.15 -12.57
C VAL A 12 -2.91 8.00 -11.33
N PHE A 13 -3.72 7.80 -10.27
CA PHE A 13 -3.52 8.50 -8.99
C PHE A 13 -2.17 8.18 -8.35
N MET A 14 -1.68 6.96 -8.49
CA MET A 14 -0.37 6.60 -7.95
C MET A 14 0.77 7.26 -8.73
N VAL A 15 0.67 7.28 -10.05
CA VAL A 15 1.67 7.96 -10.92
C VAL A 15 1.65 9.47 -10.65
N LEU A 16 0.45 10.07 -10.60
CA LEU A 16 0.30 11.49 -10.29
C LEU A 16 0.88 11.84 -8.91
N PHE A 17 0.62 11.01 -7.89
CA PHE A 17 1.20 11.17 -6.55
C PHE A 17 2.74 11.16 -6.60
N ILE A 18 3.34 10.21 -7.32
CA ILE A 18 4.80 10.11 -7.45
C ILE A 18 5.35 11.34 -8.16
N MET A 19 4.76 11.76 -9.28
CA MET A 19 5.19 12.94 -10.04
C MET A 19 5.11 14.21 -9.20
N LEU A 20 4.00 14.44 -8.51
CA LEU A 20 3.83 15.60 -7.63
C LEU A 20 4.82 15.59 -6.45
N SER A 21 5.08 14.41 -5.86
CA SER A 21 6.02 14.29 -4.73
C SER A 21 7.48 14.48 -5.14
N ILE A 22 7.82 14.28 -6.42
CA ILE A 22 9.15 14.57 -6.97
C ILE A 22 9.30 16.07 -7.21
N LEU A 23 8.23 16.75 -7.66
CA LEU A 23 8.25 18.21 -7.88
C LEU A 23 8.32 18.97 -6.55
N ASP A 24 7.48 18.59 -5.60
CA ASP A 24 7.41 19.18 -4.27
C ASP A 24 7.20 18.10 -3.21
N ILE A 25 8.15 17.96 -2.30
CA ILE A 25 8.11 16.93 -1.24
C ILE A 25 6.90 17.08 -0.33
N ARG A 26 6.31 18.28 -0.24
CA ARG A 26 5.11 18.57 0.55
C ARG A 26 3.89 17.75 0.10
N PHE A 27 3.81 17.42 -1.18
CA PHE A 27 2.77 16.52 -1.69
C PHE A 27 2.89 15.08 -1.19
N GLY A 28 4.03 14.70 -0.59
CA GLY A 28 4.17 13.45 0.14
C GLY A 28 3.13 13.24 1.25
N LEU A 29 2.57 14.36 1.82
CA LEU A 29 1.46 14.31 2.76
C LEU A 29 0.18 13.67 2.19
N LEU A 30 -0.05 13.73 0.88
CA LEU A 30 -1.15 13.02 0.24
C LEU A 30 -1.08 11.49 0.47
N GLY A 31 0.11 10.96 0.74
CA GLY A 31 0.29 9.57 1.15
C GLY A 31 -0.42 9.22 2.46
N ILE A 32 -0.57 10.17 3.39
CA ILE A 32 -1.33 9.99 4.63
C ILE A 32 -2.80 9.73 4.31
N ILE A 33 -3.37 10.47 3.36
CA ILE A 33 -4.76 10.27 2.92
C ILE A 33 -4.91 8.85 2.35
N CYS A 34 -3.96 8.41 1.53
CA CYS A 34 -3.96 7.06 0.96
C CYS A 34 -3.84 5.96 2.05
N MET A 35 -3.21 6.25 3.19
CA MET A 35 -3.11 5.33 4.33
C MET A 35 -4.34 5.37 5.24
N THR A 36 -4.95 6.55 5.45
CA THR A 36 -6.09 6.72 6.37
C THR A 36 -7.40 6.26 5.74
N VAL A 37 -7.62 6.46 4.44
CA VAL A 37 -8.85 6.07 3.75
C VAL A 37 -9.20 4.58 3.92
N PRO A 38 -8.29 3.61 3.74
CA PRO A 38 -8.61 2.20 3.95
C PRO A 38 -8.97 1.90 5.42
N LEU A 39 -8.32 2.55 6.38
CA LEU A 39 -8.65 2.42 7.80
C LEU A 39 -10.05 2.94 8.10
N TYR A 40 -10.39 4.13 7.59
CA TYR A 40 -11.71 4.72 7.75
C TYR A 40 -12.82 3.82 7.18
N HIS A 41 -12.61 3.24 5.99
CA HIS A 41 -13.56 2.27 5.42
C HIS A 41 -13.68 0.99 6.23
N ALA A 42 -12.59 0.54 6.86
CA ALA A 42 -12.60 -0.64 7.74
C ALA A 42 -13.42 -0.37 9.01
N LEU A 43 -13.23 0.79 9.66
CA LEU A 43 -13.98 1.22 10.84
C LEU A 43 -15.49 1.34 10.56
N ARG A 44 -15.88 1.70 9.34
CA ARG A 44 -17.29 1.71 8.90
C ARG A 44 -17.86 0.32 8.55
N GLY A 45 -17.18 -0.76 8.93
CA GLY A 45 -17.64 -2.14 8.68
C GLY A 45 -17.58 -2.59 7.21
N ARG A 46 -16.97 -1.79 6.32
CA ARG A 46 -16.86 -2.14 4.89
C ARG A 46 -15.66 -3.04 4.57
N GLY A 47 -14.83 -3.36 5.56
CA GLY A 47 -13.70 -4.28 5.45
C GLY A 47 -12.72 -3.94 4.32
N LYS A 48 -12.33 -4.92 3.52
CA LYS A 48 -11.31 -4.80 2.47
C LYS A 48 -11.79 -4.18 1.14
N ILE A 49 -12.92 -3.49 1.10
CA ILE A 49 -13.48 -2.94 -0.15
C ILE A 49 -12.51 -1.97 -0.81
N HIS A 50 -11.85 -1.10 -0.02
CA HIS A 50 -10.88 -0.15 -0.55
C HIS A 50 -9.73 -0.88 -1.25
N CYS A 51 -9.15 -1.90 -0.61
CA CYS A 51 -8.03 -2.67 -1.18
C CYS A 51 -8.42 -3.43 -2.46
N SER A 52 -9.67 -3.88 -2.58
CA SER A 52 -10.13 -4.68 -3.72
C SER A 52 -10.58 -3.84 -4.92
N HIS A 53 -11.09 -2.61 -4.72
CA HIS A 53 -11.73 -1.81 -5.78
C HIS A 53 -11.07 -0.47 -6.05
N TYR A 54 -10.39 0.13 -5.08
CA TYR A 54 -9.90 1.50 -5.16
C TYR A 54 -8.39 1.67 -4.96
N CYS A 55 -7.67 0.64 -4.45
CA CYS A 55 -6.26 0.77 -4.12
C CYS A 55 -5.40 1.14 -5.34
N PRO A 56 -4.81 2.35 -5.41
CA PRO A 56 -4.05 2.80 -6.58
C PRO A 56 -2.78 1.98 -6.78
N ARG A 57 -2.11 1.58 -5.70
CA ARG A 57 -0.92 0.74 -5.77
C ARG A 57 -1.23 -0.68 -6.25
N GLY A 58 -2.33 -1.28 -5.78
CA GLY A 58 -2.77 -2.59 -6.26
C GLY A 58 -3.21 -2.58 -7.73
N SER A 59 -3.72 -1.44 -8.19
CA SER A 59 -4.05 -1.20 -9.60
C SER A 59 -2.80 -1.12 -10.46
N LEU A 60 -1.79 -0.35 -10.04
CA LEU A 60 -0.52 -0.21 -10.75
C LEU A 60 0.18 -1.57 -10.90
N LEU A 61 0.34 -2.30 -9.79
CA LEU A 61 0.93 -3.64 -9.82
C LEU A 61 0.15 -4.62 -10.70
N GLY A 62 -1.19 -4.56 -10.66
CA GLY A 62 -2.06 -5.45 -11.44
C GLY A 62 -2.02 -5.19 -12.94
N ASN A 63 -1.89 -3.93 -13.37
CA ASN A 63 -1.89 -3.56 -14.79
C ASN A 63 -0.50 -3.71 -15.43
N PHE A 64 0.56 -3.24 -14.75
CA PHE A 64 1.91 -3.23 -15.34
C PHE A 64 2.63 -4.58 -15.22
N LEU A 65 2.46 -5.30 -14.10
CA LEU A 65 3.17 -6.55 -13.89
C LEU A 65 2.47 -7.79 -14.46
N LYS A 66 1.27 -7.63 -15.03
CA LYS A 66 0.52 -8.76 -15.58
C LYS A 66 1.30 -9.54 -16.65
N ASN A 67 2.07 -8.83 -17.48
CA ASN A 67 2.82 -9.41 -18.59
C ASN A 67 4.27 -9.81 -18.22
N ILE A 68 4.79 -9.29 -17.09
CA ILE A 68 6.21 -9.47 -16.67
C ILE A 68 6.31 -10.51 -15.54
N SER A 69 5.19 -10.82 -14.89
CA SER A 69 5.14 -11.74 -13.74
C SER A 69 5.44 -13.18 -14.16
N LEU A 70 6.31 -13.85 -13.41
CA LEU A 70 6.62 -15.28 -13.53
C LEU A 70 5.42 -16.20 -13.19
N GLY A 71 4.32 -15.64 -12.64
CA GLY A 71 3.09 -16.37 -12.40
C GLY A 71 3.13 -17.35 -11.23
N ASN A 72 4.25 -17.45 -10.51
CA ASN A 72 4.41 -18.34 -9.37
C ASN A 72 3.41 -18.04 -8.25
N ASN A 73 2.87 -19.09 -7.65
CA ASN A 73 1.98 -18.93 -6.50
C ASN A 73 2.79 -18.55 -5.26
N LEU A 74 2.25 -17.61 -4.49
CA LEU A 74 2.84 -17.25 -3.20
C LEU A 74 2.86 -18.47 -2.26
N PRO A 75 4.00 -18.84 -1.66
CA PRO A 75 4.10 -19.97 -0.76
C PRO A 75 3.15 -19.81 0.44
N PRO A 76 2.51 -20.88 0.91
CA PRO A 76 1.52 -20.83 1.98
C PRO A 76 2.11 -20.30 3.29
N TYR A 77 3.40 -20.45 3.50
CA TYR A 77 4.12 -19.94 4.66
C TYR A 77 4.00 -18.41 4.78
N MET A 78 4.16 -17.67 3.68
CA MET A 78 4.05 -16.20 3.67
C MET A 78 2.62 -15.69 3.90
N LYS A 79 1.62 -16.54 3.71
CA LYS A 79 0.21 -16.20 3.97
C LYS A 79 -0.20 -16.37 5.44
N ARG A 80 0.66 -16.94 6.28
CA ARG A 80 0.38 -17.17 7.71
C ARG A 80 0.09 -15.83 8.42
N LYS A 81 -0.81 -15.87 9.39
CA LYS A 81 -1.17 -14.71 10.22
C LYS A 81 0.04 -14.10 10.92
N THR A 82 0.96 -14.94 11.38
CA THR A 82 2.21 -14.54 12.06
C THR A 82 3.06 -13.63 11.18
N VAL A 83 3.28 -13.98 9.90
CA VAL A 83 4.07 -13.17 8.97
C VAL A 83 3.39 -11.82 8.71
N LYS A 84 2.06 -11.81 8.56
CA LYS A 84 1.28 -10.58 8.37
C LYS A 84 1.34 -9.67 9.60
N ASN A 85 1.27 -10.24 10.80
CA ASN A 85 1.41 -9.50 12.05
C ASN A 85 2.82 -8.92 12.19
N ALA A 86 3.86 -9.72 11.93
CA ALA A 86 5.24 -9.26 11.97
C ALA A 86 5.49 -8.10 11.00
N LEU A 87 5.01 -8.20 9.76
CA LEU A 87 5.09 -7.13 8.77
C LEU A 87 4.33 -5.87 9.21
N LEU A 88 3.15 -6.03 9.81
CA LEU A 88 2.37 -4.91 10.32
C LEU A 88 3.11 -4.21 11.46
N THR A 89 3.60 -4.98 12.45
CA THR A 89 4.35 -4.45 13.58
C THR A 89 5.62 -3.74 13.11
N PHE A 90 6.39 -4.36 12.23
CA PHE A 90 7.59 -3.76 11.65
C PHE A 90 7.27 -2.43 10.95
N MET A 91 6.21 -2.39 10.15
CA MET A 91 5.77 -1.18 9.46
C MET A 91 5.39 -0.08 10.45
N VAL A 92 4.61 -0.39 11.48
CA VAL A 92 4.17 0.58 12.50
C VAL A 92 5.35 1.13 13.28
N VAL A 93 6.28 0.26 13.72
CA VAL A 93 7.48 0.66 14.45
C VAL A 93 8.35 1.58 13.60
N MET A 94 8.65 1.21 12.36
CA MET A 94 9.47 2.03 11.46
C MET A 94 8.81 3.37 11.14
N PHE A 95 7.49 3.39 10.99
CA PHE A 95 6.75 4.62 10.76
C PHE A 95 6.76 5.52 11.99
N SER A 96 6.55 4.96 13.19
CA SER A 96 6.60 5.70 14.46
C SER A 96 8.00 6.32 14.69
N ILE A 97 9.06 5.56 14.48
CA ILE A 97 10.44 6.07 14.59
C ILE A 97 10.68 7.19 13.59
N SER A 98 10.20 7.05 12.35
CA SER A 98 10.34 8.09 11.33
C SER A 98 9.59 9.36 11.69
N LEU A 99 8.39 9.27 12.28
CA LEU A 99 7.63 10.42 12.74
C LEU A 99 8.29 11.11 13.93
N VAL A 100 8.77 10.35 14.92
CA VAL A 100 9.49 10.92 16.09
C VAL A 100 10.73 11.69 15.64
N ARG A 101 11.50 11.14 14.69
CA ARG A 101 12.68 11.82 14.13
C ARG A 101 12.34 13.03 13.26
N ALA A 102 11.19 13.02 12.61
CA ALA A 102 10.73 14.15 11.79
C ALA A 102 10.32 15.36 12.67
N GLY A 103 9.88 15.12 13.91
CA GLY A 103 9.36 16.16 14.79
C GLY A 103 8.14 16.85 14.19
N LEU A 104 8.00 18.18 14.38
CA LEU A 104 6.89 18.97 13.86
C LEU A 104 7.15 19.54 12.45
N ASN A 105 8.27 19.19 11.82
CA ASN A 105 8.60 19.67 10.47
C ASN A 105 7.78 18.94 9.41
N VAL A 106 6.86 19.67 8.78
CA VAL A 106 5.95 19.15 7.74
C VAL A 106 6.71 18.49 6.58
N GLU A 107 7.82 19.08 6.15
CA GLU A 107 8.64 18.54 5.05
C GLU A 107 9.29 17.20 5.40
N ARG A 108 9.78 17.07 6.63
CA ARG A 108 10.37 15.79 7.11
C ARG A 108 9.31 14.70 7.26
N ILE A 109 8.10 15.06 7.71
CA ILE A 109 6.96 14.13 7.78
C ILE A 109 6.58 13.68 6.38
N ALA A 110 6.43 14.62 5.44
CA ALA A 110 6.11 14.33 4.04
C ALA A 110 7.15 13.39 3.40
N PHE A 111 8.44 13.66 3.64
CA PHE A 111 9.53 12.80 3.16
C PHE A 111 9.50 11.41 3.79
N ALA A 112 9.22 11.29 5.09
CA ALA A 112 9.12 9.99 5.76
C ALA A 112 7.97 9.15 5.18
N VAL A 113 6.81 9.77 4.95
CA VAL A 113 5.64 9.11 4.34
C VAL A 113 5.94 8.69 2.90
N PHE A 114 6.52 9.58 2.10
CA PHE A 114 6.90 9.30 0.72
C PHE A 114 7.88 8.13 0.63
N ARG A 115 8.97 8.16 1.43
CA ARG A 115 9.97 7.08 1.48
C ARG A 115 9.34 5.74 1.84
N MET A 116 8.42 5.72 2.80
CA MET A 116 7.73 4.50 3.19
C MET A 116 6.81 3.96 2.09
N MET A 117 6.11 4.85 1.40
CA MET A 117 5.26 4.49 0.25
C MET A 117 6.11 3.91 -0.89
N MET A 118 7.24 4.54 -1.21
CA MET A 118 8.15 4.08 -2.26
C MET A 118 8.82 2.76 -1.89
N ALA A 119 9.30 2.58 -0.66
CA ALA A 119 9.88 1.31 -0.20
C ALA A 119 8.87 0.16 -0.31
N SER A 120 7.64 0.39 0.14
CA SER A 120 6.61 -0.64 0.05
C SER A 120 6.11 -0.89 -1.40
N LEU A 121 6.23 0.11 -2.29
CA LEU A 121 5.98 -0.08 -3.72
C LEU A 121 7.09 -0.92 -4.36
N ALA A 122 8.36 -0.63 -4.06
CA ALA A 122 9.50 -1.39 -4.56
C ALA A 122 9.41 -2.87 -4.18
N VAL A 123 9.14 -3.17 -2.91
CA VAL A 123 8.90 -4.56 -2.44
C VAL A 123 7.70 -5.17 -3.18
N GLY A 124 6.64 -4.40 -3.39
CA GLY A 124 5.46 -4.83 -4.14
C GLY A 124 5.76 -5.18 -5.60
N VAL A 125 6.63 -4.41 -6.25
CA VAL A 125 7.10 -4.67 -7.63
C VAL A 125 7.94 -5.95 -7.67
N ILE A 126 8.94 -6.08 -6.80
CA ILE A 126 9.80 -7.28 -6.73
C ILE A 126 8.94 -8.54 -6.52
N MET A 127 8.04 -8.50 -5.54
CA MET A 127 7.14 -9.63 -5.28
C MET A 127 6.14 -9.88 -6.42
N GLY A 128 5.72 -8.83 -7.12
CA GLY A 128 4.81 -8.96 -8.26
C GLY A 128 5.47 -9.54 -9.50
N VAL A 129 6.79 -9.33 -9.68
CA VAL A 129 7.59 -9.95 -10.75
C VAL A 129 7.85 -11.42 -10.45
N VAL A 130 8.33 -11.75 -9.24
CA VAL A 130 8.68 -13.12 -8.84
C VAL A 130 7.45 -14.03 -8.70
N PHE A 131 6.37 -13.48 -8.18
CA PHE A 131 5.12 -14.20 -7.97
C PHE A 131 4.01 -13.66 -8.88
N LYS A 132 2.74 -13.78 -8.49
CA LYS A 132 1.63 -13.18 -9.23
C LYS A 132 1.59 -11.66 -9.04
N PRO A 133 1.09 -10.88 -10.01
CA PRO A 133 1.13 -9.41 -10.02
C PRO A 133 0.58 -8.72 -8.76
N ARG A 134 -0.31 -9.38 -8.03
CA ARG A 134 -0.95 -8.85 -6.80
C ARG A 134 -0.58 -9.63 -5.53
N SER A 135 0.53 -10.37 -5.55
CA SER A 135 0.98 -11.16 -4.40
C SER A 135 1.24 -10.31 -3.15
N TRP A 136 1.83 -9.13 -3.33
CA TRP A 136 2.01 -8.18 -2.23
C TRP A 136 0.71 -7.78 -1.54
N CYS A 137 -0.38 -7.60 -2.30
CA CYS A 137 -1.68 -7.23 -1.73
C CYS A 137 -2.26 -8.28 -0.77
N GLN A 138 -1.82 -9.54 -0.88
CA GLN A 138 -2.26 -10.63 0.01
C GLN A 138 -1.59 -10.59 1.38
N ILE A 139 -0.37 -10.05 1.47
CA ILE A 139 0.42 -9.93 2.71
C ILE A 139 0.60 -8.48 3.16
N CYS A 140 0.06 -7.52 2.41
CA CYS A 140 0.15 -6.09 2.70
C CYS A 140 -0.30 -5.79 4.14
N PRO A 141 0.55 -5.12 4.95
CA PRO A 141 0.23 -4.81 6.34
C PRO A 141 -1.05 -3.97 6.48
N MET A 142 -1.28 -3.00 5.58
CA MET A 142 -2.52 -2.21 5.59
C MET A 142 -3.77 -3.07 5.29
N GLY A 143 -3.67 -4.01 4.36
CA GLY A 143 -4.75 -4.96 4.08
C GLY A 143 -5.03 -5.91 5.25
N HIS A 144 -3.99 -6.20 6.06
CA HIS A 144 -4.15 -7.00 7.27
C HIS A 144 -4.77 -6.17 8.40
N ALA A 145 -4.29 -4.94 8.63
CA ALA A 145 -4.87 -4.02 9.60
C ALA A 145 -6.38 -3.82 9.39
N THR A 146 -6.80 -3.58 8.14
CA THR A 146 -8.23 -3.46 7.81
C THR A 146 -9.04 -4.74 8.03
N SER A 147 -8.38 -5.91 8.10
CA SER A 147 -9.06 -7.18 8.42
C SER A 147 -9.18 -7.46 9.90
N LEU A 148 -8.33 -6.83 10.72
CA LEU A 148 -8.38 -6.93 12.19
C LEU A 148 -9.43 -5.99 12.78
N LEU A 149 -9.71 -4.87 12.11
CA LEU A 149 -10.69 -3.85 12.55
C LEU A 149 -12.14 -4.16 12.13
N LYS A 150 -12.40 -5.34 11.58
CA LYS A 150 -13.72 -5.75 11.12
C LYS A 150 -14.53 -6.41 12.22
#